data_d03b35eb615effc774bed6f818af72c9
#
_entry.id   d03b35eb615effc774bed6f818af72c9
#
_cell.length_a   1.000
_cell.length_b   1.000
_cell.length_c   1.000
_cell.angle_alpha   90.00
_cell.angle_beta   90.00
_cell.angle_gamma   90.00
#
_symmetry.space_group_name_H-M   'P 1'
#
loop_
_entity.id
_entity.type
_entity.pdbx_description
1 polymer ?
#
loop_
_entity_poly.entity_id
_entity_poly.type
_entity_poly.pdbx_seq_one_letter_code
_entity_poly.pdbx_strand_id
1 'polypeptide(L)'
;MVQARLGWDWRRRCWWLLWSRCPGIGWVRLRQLEMACGGLEAAWEASAVSLSSLSGWNRGLIGQVERFRARWGADPLPRFCRSEGWGRRALLPGDLRWPEGISQLERPPLVLHWQGRGSLWVPLQQRRAVAVVGTRRPSAHGLAMARRLGAALAQAGWPVVSGLAEGIDAAAHQGCLEAGGVPVGVLGTPLERVYPRHHRVLQASVGSRGLLVSEQPQGAAVQAAHFARRNRLQVALACALVVVECPEASGALHSADLAWKQGLPLWAVPADAARSSALGSNRLLVRGATPLLDPAELIHQLGPGPLVARGQGPGPLRPPGPADRHQGRLLKAVGEGASLEQLSLMLERPAPELTKDLLDLELAGLVRSEPGLRWRPC
;
A
#
# COMPACT_ATOMS: atom_id res chain seq x y z
N MET A 1 -11.32 -10.59 32.10
CA MET A 1 -10.30 -11.65 31.91
C MET A 1 -9.85 -11.55 30.46
N VAL A 2 -8.69 -10.93 30.20
CA VAL A 2 -8.06 -10.88 28.89
C VAL A 2 -7.34 -12.23 28.71
N GLN A 3 -7.98 -13.17 28.03
CA GLN A 3 -7.27 -14.37 27.55
C GLN A 3 -6.19 -13.89 26.59
N ALA A 4 -4.93 -13.99 27.00
CA ALA A 4 -3.81 -13.83 26.12
C ALA A 4 -4.03 -14.73 24.89
N ARG A 5 -4.20 -14.14 23.72
CA ARG A 5 -4.27 -14.86 22.44
C ARG A 5 -2.90 -15.47 22.19
N LEU A 6 -2.67 -16.65 22.75
CA LEU A 6 -1.54 -17.48 22.35
C LEU A 6 -1.73 -17.76 20.86
N GLY A 7 -0.75 -17.41 20.05
CA GLY A 7 -0.74 -17.73 18.62
C GLY A 7 -0.83 -19.26 18.42
N TRP A 8 -1.10 -19.68 17.18
CA TRP A 8 -1.12 -21.12 16.87
C TRP A 8 0.23 -21.76 17.20
N ASP A 9 0.19 -23.00 17.74
CA ASP A 9 1.40 -23.80 17.89
C ASP A 9 2.02 -24.09 16.52
N TRP A 10 3.29 -24.55 16.54
CA TRP A 10 4.05 -24.75 15.31
C TRP A 10 3.44 -25.86 14.44
N ARG A 11 2.85 -26.92 15.04
CA ARG A 11 2.28 -28.06 14.33
C ARG A 11 1.06 -27.63 13.52
N ARG A 12 0.12 -26.87 14.12
CA ARG A 12 -1.04 -26.28 13.43
C ARG A 12 -0.61 -25.33 12.33
N ARG A 13 0.42 -24.50 12.55
CA ARG A 13 0.98 -23.61 11.52
C ARG A 13 1.50 -24.39 10.32
N CYS A 14 2.23 -25.48 10.54
CA CYS A 14 2.76 -26.30 9.45
C CYS A 14 1.67 -26.99 8.65
N TRP A 15 0.67 -27.56 9.31
CA TRP A 15 -0.49 -28.16 8.65
C TRP A 15 -1.27 -27.12 7.83
N TRP A 16 -1.49 -25.92 8.37
CA TRP A 16 -2.15 -24.84 7.65
C TRP A 16 -1.37 -24.43 6.40
N LEU A 17 -0.05 -24.23 6.52
CA LEU A 17 0.83 -23.88 5.39
C LEU A 17 0.84 -24.99 4.33
N LEU A 18 0.93 -26.25 4.74
CA LEU A 18 0.89 -27.38 3.82
C LEU A 18 -0.43 -27.43 3.04
N TRP A 19 -1.56 -27.38 3.72
CA TRP A 19 -2.87 -27.38 3.11
C TRP A 19 -3.13 -26.17 2.23
N SER A 20 -2.57 -25.02 2.57
CA SER A 20 -2.67 -23.81 1.71
C SER A 20 -2.05 -23.98 0.33
N ARG A 21 -1.18 -24.99 0.15
CA ARG A 21 -0.57 -25.36 -1.13
C ARG A 21 -1.41 -26.33 -1.95
N CYS A 22 -2.44 -26.93 -1.35
CA CYS A 22 -3.27 -27.90 -2.04
C CYS A 22 -4.17 -27.19 -3.08
N PRO A 23 -4.09 -27.58 -4.36
CA PRO A 23 -4.94 -26.99 -5.39
C PRO A 23 -6.43 -27.11 -5.05
N GLY A 24 -7.17 -26.03 -5.28
CA GLY A 24 -8.61 -25.98 -5.01
C GLY A 24 -8.99 -25.79 -3.54
N ILE A 25 -8.05 -25.79 -2.59
CA ILE A 25 -8.31 -25.50 -1.20
C ILE A 25 -8.11 -24.00 -0.94
N GLY A 26 -9.24 -23.29 -0.78
CA GLY A 26 -9.29 -21.90 -0.33
C GLY A 26 -9.80 -21.79 1.10
N TRP A 27 -10.02 -20.56 1.57
CA TRP A 27 -10.44 -20.28 2.95
C TRP A 27 -11.61 -21.13 3.42
N VAL A 28 -12.72 -21.15 2.66
CA VAL A 28 -13.93 -21.89 3.05
C VAL A 28 -13.65 -23.39 3.20
N ARG A 29 -12.99 -23.97 2.21
CA ARG A 29 -12.69 -25.41 2.22
C ARG A 29 -11.70 -25.82 3.29
N LEU A 30 -10.69 -24.98 3.56
CA LEU A 30 -9.73 -25.26 4.63
C LEU A 30 -10.39 -25.22 6.00
N ARG A 31 -11.30 -24.27 6.23
CA ARG A 31 -12.09 -24.21 7.45
C ARG A 31 -13.08 -25.39 7.58
N GLN A 32 -13.69 -25.81 6.47
CA GLN A 32 -14.53 -27.02 6.47
C GLN A 32 -13.74 -28.27 6.88
N LEU A 33 -12.53 -28.46 6.33
CA LEU A 33 -11.65 -29.56 6.70
C LEU A 33 -11.29 -29.53 8.19
N GLU A 34 -10.86 -28.36 8.68
CA GLU A 34 -10.46 -28.21 10.08
C GLU A 34 -11.61 -28.53 11.04
N MET A 35 -12.83 -28.07 10.72
CA MET A 35 -14.01 -28.28 11.55
C MET A 35 -14.55 -29.71 11.47
N ALA A 36 -14.68 -30.25 10.27
CA ALA A 36 -15.29 -31.54 10.06
C ALA A 36 -14.43 -32.72 10.53
N CYS A 37 -13.10 -32.58 10.44
CA CYS A 37 -12.17 -33.63 10.84
C CYS A 37 -11.58 -33.47 12.26
N GLY A 38 -11.96 -32.38 12.97
CA GLY A 38 -11.39 -32.08 14.28
C GLY A 38 -9.95 -31.54 14.25
N GLY A 39 -9.44 -31.15 13.05
CA GLY A 39 -8.13 -30.59 12.84
C GLY A 39 -7.55 -30.90 11.46
N LEU A 40 -6.54 -30.13 11.06
CA LEU A 40 -5.94 -30.27 9.72
C LEU A 40 -5.05 -31.50 9.57
N GLU A 41 -4.53 -32.02 10.67
CA GLU A 41 -3.80 -33.28 10.73
C GLU A 41 -4.75 -34.47 10.49
N ALA A 42 -5.82 -34.57 11.27
CA ALA A 42 -6.86 -35.57 11.04
C ALA A 42 -7.49 -35.47 9.66
N ALA A 43 -7.63 -34.24 9.15
CA ALA A 43 -8.05 -34.02 7.77
C ALA A 43 -7.10 -34.63 6.72
N TRP A 44 -5.81 -34.77 7.03
CA TRP A 44 -4.84 -35.41 6.12
C TRP A 44 -5.11 -36.90 5.94
N GLU A 45 -5.65 -37.57 6.94
CA GLU A 45 -5.96 -39.00 6.94
C GLU A 45 -7.41 -39.31 6.54
N ALA A 46 -8.26 -38.27 6.42
CA ALA A 46 -9.66 -38.45 6.13
C ALA A 46 -9.88 -39.18 4.78
N SER A 47 -10.82 -40.11 4.74
CA SER A 47 -11.13 -40.89 3.53
C SER A 47 -11.83 -40.04 2.45
N ALA A 48 -11.77 -40.49 1.19
CA ALA A 48 -12.50 -39.88 0.11
C ALA A 48 -14.03 -39.82 0.37
N VAL A 49 -14.55 -40.85 1.06
CA VAL A 49 -15.96 -40.90 1.45
C VAL A 49 -16.28 -39.79 2.45
N SER A 50 -15.46 -39.63 3.50
CA SER A 50 -15.64 -38.55 4.47
C SER A 50 -15.54 -37.16 3.82
N LEU A 51 -14.62 -36.97 2.86
CA LEU A 51 -14.51 -35.71 2.12
C LEU A 51 -15.70 -35.44 1.22
N SER A 52 -16.30 -36.49 0.63
CA SER A 52 -17.46 -36.37 -0.27
C SER A 52 -18.73 -35.91 0.45
N SER A 53 -18.83 -36.10 1.76
CA SER A 53 -19.95 -35.61 2.58
C SER A 53 -19.92 -34.11 2.82
N LEU A 54 -18.79 -33.43 2.55
CA LEU A 54 -18.65 -32.00 2.73
C LEU A 54 -19.31 -31.20 1.60
N SER A 55 -20.00 -30.13 1.96
CA SER A 55 -20.68 -29.28 0.97
C SER A 55 -19.70 -28.67 -0.03
N GLY A 56 -20.00 -28.81 -1.33
CA GLY A 56 -19.16 -28.26 -2.41
C GLY A 56 -17.92 -29.09 -2.76
N TRP A 57 -17.81 -30.33 -2.22
CA TRP A 57 -16.74 -31.26 -2.55
C TRP A 57 -17.20 -32.25 -3.60
N ASN A 58 -16.64 -32.13 -4.80
CA ASN A 58 -16.89 -33.02 -5.91
C ASN A 58 -15.73 -33.99 -6.14
N ARG A 59 -15.96 -35.04 -6.97
CA ARG A 59 -14.94 -36.05 -7.31
C ARG A 59 -13.64 -35.45 -7.84
N GLY A 60 -13.72 -34.36 -8.63
CA GLY A 60 -12.55 -33.70 -9.20
C GLY A 60 -11.67 -33.06 -8.13
N LEU A 61 -12.27 -32.37 -7.16
CA LEU A 61 -11.57 -31.76 -6.02
C LEU A 61 -10.95 -32.85 -5.12
N ILE A 62 -11.72 -33.89 -4.80
CA ILE A 62 -11.23 -35.01 -3.97
C ILE A 62 -10.02 -35.64 -4.63
N GLY A 63 -10.09 -35.93 -5.94
CA GLY A 63 -8.95 -36.45 -6.69
C GLY A 63 -7.73 -35.52 -6.72
N GLN A 64 -7.93 -34.18 -6.69
CA GLN A 64 -6.81 -33.22 -6.51
C GLN A 64 -6.17 -33.35 -5.14
N VAL A 65 -6.98 -33.45 -4.08
CA VAL A 65 -6.50 -33.62 -2.69
C VAL A 65 -5.75 -34.94 -2.55
N GLU A 66 -6.26 -36.04 -3.09
CA GLU A 66 -5.59 -37.35 -3.03
C GLU A 66 -4.24 -37.34 -3.76
N ARG A 67 -4.17 -36.75 -4.96
CA ARG A 67 -2.89 -36.57 -5.66
C ARG A 67 -1.92 -35.70 -4.88
N PHE A 68 -2.41 -34.64 -4.24
CA PHE A 68 -1.60 -33.78 -3.40
C PHE A 68 -1.04 -34.54 -2.19
N ARG A 69 -1.88 -35.30 -1.48
CA ARG A 69 -1.45 -36.16 -0.34
C ARG A 69 -0.45 -37.24 -0.79
N ALA A 70 -0.71 -37.94 -1.90
CA ALA A 70 0.19 -38.93 -2.45
C ALA A 70 1.60 -38.39 -2.74
N ARG A 71 1.69 -37.15 -3.21
CA ARG A 71 2.97 -36.45 -3.46
C ARG A 71 3.77 -36.23 -2.18
N TRP A 72 3.11 -35.99 -1.06
CA TRP A 72 3.76 -35.65 0.21
C TRP A 72 3.94 -36.88 1.15
N GLY A 73 3.13 -37.91 0.97
CA GLY A 73 3.15 -39.13 1.77
C GLY A 73 2.31 -39.06 3.03
N ALA A 74 2.38 -40.14 3.86
CA ALA A 74 1.59 -40.23 5.07
C ALA A 74 2.07 -39.26 6.18
N ASP A 75 3.38 -39.04 6.31
CA ASP A 75 3.96 -38.06 7.23
C ASP A 75 4.64 -36.94 6.47
N PRO A 76 3.87 -35.90 6.02
CA PRO A 76 4.37 -34.86 5.13
C PRO A 76 5.19 -33.80 5.84
N LEU A 77 4.99 -33.53 7.14
CA LEU A 77 5.54 -32.39 7.84
C LEU A 77 7.07 -32.34 7.85
N PRO A 78 7.81 -33.42 8.16
CA PRO A 78 9.28 -33.36 8.17
C PRO A 78 9.87 -32.99 6.82
N ARG A 79 9.26 -33.46 5.71
CA ARG A 79 9.66 -33.15 4.34
C ARG A 79 9.27 -31.73 3.98
N PHE A 80 8.04 -31.31 4.30
CA PHE A 80 7.53 -29.96 4.04
C PHE A 80 8.38 -28.92 4.75
N CYS A 81 8.66 -29.15 6.02
CA CYS A 81 9.45 -28.25 6.83
C CYS A 81 10.89 -28.06 6.34
N ARG A 82 11.51 -29.11 5.80
CA ARG A 82 12.85 -29.00 5.17
C ARG A 82 12.82 -28.25 3.86
N SER A 83 11.77 -28.41 3.05
CA SER A 83 11.69 -27.82 1.69
C SER A 83 11.34 -26.34 1.68
N GLU A 84 10.59 -25.83 2.66
CA GLU A 84 9.97 -24.49 2.63
C GLU A 84 10.76 -23.42 3.40
N GLY A 85 11.96 -23.73 3.94
CA GLY A 85 12.76 -22.74 4.66
C GLY A 85 11.99 -22.05 5.80
N TRP A 86 10.99 -22.75 6.35
CA TRP A 86 10.14 -22.36 7.48
C TRP A 86 9.61 -20.94 7.44
N GLY A 87 8.47 -20.73 6.89
CA GLY A 87 7.48 -19.73 7.23
C GLY A 87 7.86 -18.47 8.00
N ARG A 88 9.16 -18.19 8.15
CA ARG A 88 9.67 -17.01 8.86
C ARG A 88 9.13 -15.71 8.27
N ARG A 89 8.69 -15.77 6.98
CA ARG A 89 8.11 -14.64 6.25
C ARG A 89 6.69 -14.95 5.76
N ALA A 90 5.98 -15.79 6.50
CA ALA A 90 4.56 -16.07 6.31
C ALA A 90 3.78 -15.64 7.55
N LEU A 91 2.75 -14.84 7.34
CA LEU A 91 1.80 -14.44 8.38
C LEU A 91 0.50 -15.23 8.16
N LEU A 92 -0.02 -15.81 9.23
CA LEU A 92 -1.18 -16.71 9.24
C LEU A 92 -2.32 -16.13 10.09
N PRO A 93 -3.56 -16.57 9.89
CA PRO A 93 -4.73 -16.06 10.64
C PRO A 93 -4.64 -16.23 12.16
N GLY A 94 -3.83 -17.17 12.66
CA GLY A 94 -3.58 -17.37 14.08
C GLY A 94 -2.45 -16.53 14.66
N ASP A 95 -1.73 -15.76 13.86
CA ASP A 95 -0.62 -14.97 14.35
C ASP A 95 -1.11 -13.69 15.05
N LEU A 96 -0.43 -13.30 16.14
CA LEU A 96 -0.77 -12.11 16.91
C LEU A 96 -0.79 -10.81 16.08
N ARG A 97 -0.04 -10.78 14.98
CA ARG A 97 0.08 -9.62 14.09
C ARG A 97 -0.78 -9.74 12.82
N TRP A 98 -1.69 -10.72 12.78
CA TRP A 98 -2.62 -10.82 11.66
C TRP A 98 -3.53 -9.59 11.60
N PRO A 99 -3.63 -8.88 10.46
CA PRO A 99 -4.38 -7.63 10.36
C PRO A 99 -5.88 -7.84 10.54
N GLU A 100 -6.51 -7.01 11.38
CA GLU A 100 -7.94 -7.08 11.66
C GLU A 100 -8.79 -6.89 10.40
N GLY A 101 -8.43 -5.92 9.54
CA GLY A 101 -9.15 -5.70 8.29
C GLY A 101 -9.07 -6.87 7.30
N ILE A 102 -8.00 -7.65 7.35
CA ILE A 102 -7.89 -8.89 6.56
C ILE A 102 -8.87 -9.95 7.08
N SER A 103 -9.06 -10.06 8.40
CA SER A 103 -10.02 -10.98 9.00
C SER A 103 -11.47 -10.66 8.65
N GLN A 104 -11.77 -9.40 8.34
CA GLN A 104 -13.10 -8.92 7.97
C GLN A 104 -13.46 -9.18 6.49
N LEU A 105 -12.50 -9.63 5.67
CA LEU A 105 -12.76 -9.98 4.30
C LEU A 105 -13.65 -11.23 4.22
N GLU A 106 -14.62 -11.25 3.29
CA GLU A 106 -15.48 -12.41 3.04
C GLU A 106 -14.68 -13.69 2.79
N ARG A 107 -13.57 -13.55 2.06
CA ARG A 107 -12.63 -14.64 1.75
C ARG A 107 -11.21 -14.20 2.07
N PRO A 108 -10.79 -14.26 3.34
CA PRO A 108 -9.42 -13.92 3.72
C PRO A 108 -8.39 -14.77 2.97
N PRO A 109 -7.17 -14.29 2.75
CA PRO A 109 -6.07 -15.12 2.26
C PRO A 109 -5.72 -16.18 3.30
N LEU A 110 -5.29 -17.36 2.85
CA LEU A 110 -4.80 -18.41 3.75
C LEU A 110 -3.47 -18.05 4.38
N VAL A 111 -2.64 -17.33 3.62
CA VAL A 111 -1.28 -16.93 4.00
C VAL A 111 -0.99 -15.56 3.41
N LEU A 112 -0.33 -14.71 4.16
CA LEU A 112 0.33 -13.51 3.66
C LEU A 112 1.85 -13.75 3.66
N HIS A 113 2.42 -13.93 2.48
CA HIS A 113 3.87 -13.95 2.30
C HIS A 113 4.39 -12.52 2.33
N TRP A 114 5.55 -12.30 2.97
CA TRP A 114 6.09 -10.95 3.10
C TRP A 114 7.61 -10.89 3.03
N GLN A 115 8.12 -9.73 2.65
CA GLN A 115 9.56 -9.43 2.62
C GLN A 115 9.78 -7.98 3.05
N GLY A 116 10.83 -7.71 3.82
CA GLY A 116 11.19 -6.38 4.28
C GLY A 116 11.02 -6.19 5.78
N ARG A 117 10.56 -5.02 6.20
CA ARG A 117 10.48 -4.59 7.60
C ARG A 117 9.27 -5.17 8.32
N GLY A 118 9.45 -6.30 9.02
CA GLY A 118 8.38 -6.98 9.76
C GLY A 118 7.76 -6.13 10.89
N SER A 119 8.42 -5.08 11.38
CA SER A 119 7.85 -4.14 12.35
C SER A 119 6.62 -3.38 11.82
N LEU A 120 6.47 -3.28 10.50
CA LEU A 120 5.29 -2.67 9.89
C LEU A 120 4.00 -3.44 10.10
N TRP A 121 4.08 -4.72 10.47
CA TRP A 121 2.87 -5.47 10.85
C TRP A 121 2.16 -4.91 12.08
N VAL A 122 2.87 -4.19 12.96
CA VAL A 122 2.27 -3.55 14.14
C VAL A 122 1.23 -2.49 13.75
N PRO A 123 1.55 -1.44 12.96
CA PRO A 123 0.56 -0.49 12.50
C PRO A 123 -0.47 -1.10 11.55
N LEU A 124 -0.05 -2.03 10.66
CA LEU A 124 -0.95 -2.67 9.70
C LEU A 124 -2.01 -3.56 10.37
N GLN A 125 -1.70 -4.17 11.51
CA GLN A 125 -2.66 -4.95 12.31
C GLN A 125 -3.89 -4.11 12.67
N GLN A 126 -3.69 -2.84 13.00
CA GLN A 126 -4.73 -1.88 13.39
C GLN A 126 -5.18 -1.00 12.22
N ARG A 127 -4.91 -1.38 10.99
CA ARG A 127 -5.21 -0.62 9.76
C ARG A 127 -4.59 0.79 9.74
N ARG A 128 -3.53 1.05 10.48
CA ARG A 128 -2.89 2.39 10.56
C ARG A 128 -1.92 2.62 9.40
N ALA A 129 -2.46 2.65 8.18
CA ALA A 129 -1.79 2.97 6.94
C ALA A 129 -2.78 3.66 6.00
N VAL A 130 -2.32 4.30 4.94
CA VAL A 130 -3.16 4.93 3.92
C VAL A 130 -2.95 4.22 2.58
N ALA A 131 -4.05 3.80 1.94
CA ALA A 131 -3.99 3.21 0.60
C ALA A 131 -4.10 4.31 -0.46
N VAL A 132 -3.19 4.29 -1.44
CA VAL A 132 -3.18 5.21 -2.58
C VAL A 132 -3.26 4.37 -3.85
N VAL A 133 -4.29 4.61 -4.67
CA VAL A 133 -4.56 3.84 -5.88
C VAL A 133 -4.95 4.74 -7.05
N GLY A 134 -4.84 4.22 -8.28
CA GLY A 134 -5.30 4.92 -9.45
C GLY A 134 -5.00 4.20 -10.76
N THR A 135 -5.05 4.97 -11.84
CA THR A 135 -4.80 4.47 -13.18
C THR A 135 -3.33 4.13 -13.43
N ARG A 136 -3.11 3.17 -14.33
CA ARG A 136 -1.76 2.83 -14.84
C ARG A 136 -1.24 3.83 -15.87
N ARG A 137 -2.12 4.67 -16.42
CA ARG A 137 -1.79 5.71 -17.43
C ARG A 137 -2.32 7.07 -16.96
N PRO A 138 -1.72 7.63 -15.90
CA PRO A 138 -2.14 8.92 -15.37
C PRO A 138 -1.67 10.08 -16.23
N SER A 139 -2.32 11.22 -16.04
CA SER A 139 -1.82 12.51 -16.49
C SER A 139 -0.56 12.94 -15.73
N ALA A 140 0.14 13.95 -16.23
CA ALA A 140 1.26 14.57 -15.50
C ALA A 140 0.80 15.12 -14.13
N HIS A 141 -0.40 15.70 -14.05
CA HIS A 141 -1.02 16.17 -12.81
C HIS A 141 -1.24 15.00 -11.83
N GLY A 142 -1.84 13.89 -12.29
CA GLY A 142 -2.06 12.71 -11.46
C GLY A 142 -0.77 12.12 -10.92
N LEU A 143 0.29 12.05 -11.74
CA LEU A 143 1.62 11.59 -11.30
C LEU A 143 2.20 12.52 -10.21
N ALA A 144 2.18 13.83 -10.43
CA ALA A 144 2.68 14.82 -9.49
C ALA A 144 1.92 14.76 -8.16
N MET A 145 0.59 14.68 -8.21
CA MET A 145 -0.25 14.58 -7.01
C MET A 145 0.02 13.28 -6.24
N ALA A 146 0.12 12.14 -6.92
CA ALA A 146 0.42 10.86 -6.26
C ALA A 146 1.79 10.89 -5.55
N ARG A 147 2.80 11.49 -6.19
CA ARG A 147 4.14 11.65 -5.61
C ARG A 147 4.15 12.59 -4.41
N ARG A 148 3.49 13.76 -4.50
CA ARG A 148 3.29 14.70 -3.38
C ARG A 148 2.57 14.04 -2.21
N LEU A 149 1.49 13.30 -2.49
CA LEU A 149 0.73 12.57 -1.47
C LEU A 149 1.58 11.52 -0.77
N GLY A 150 2.34 10.73 -1.52
CA GLY A 150 3.27 9.75 -0.96
C GLY A 150 4.32 10.37 -0.05
N ALA A 151 4.88 11.52 -0.45
CA ALA A 151 5.85 12.27 0.34
C ALA A 151 5.23 12.87 1.62
N ALA A 152 4.06 13.51 1.51
CA ALA A 152 3.36 14.10 2.65
C ALA A 152 2.97 13.04 3.70
N LEU A 153 2.44 11.89 3.26
CA LEU A 153 2.12 10.77 4.15
C LEU A 153 3.38 10.25 4.87
N ALA A 154 4.49 10.13 4.14
CA ALA A 154 5.76 9.70 4.71
C ALA A 154 6.28 10.67 5.79
N GLN A 155 6.25 11.98 5.52
CA GLN A 155 6.66 13.03 6.45
C GLN A 155 5.77 13.05 7.71
N ALA A 156 4.48 12.78 7.55
CA ALA A 156 3.54 12.66 8.66
C ALA A 156 3.61 11.29 9.38
N GLY A 157 4.52 10.39 8.99
CA GLY A 157 4.73 9.09 9.61
C GLY A 157 3.67 8.03 9.27
N TRP A 158 2.94 8.18 8.15
CA TRP A 158 1.98 7.20 7.67
C TRP A 158 2.60 6.22 6.67
N PRO A 159 2.48 4.90 6.88
CA PRO A 159 2.82 3.92 5.83
C PRO A 159 1.90 4.10 4.62
N VAL A 160 2.50 4.09 3.42
CA VAL A 160 1.77 4.20 2.14
C VAL A 160 1.57 2.81 1.56
N VAL A 161 0.32 2.35 1.53
CA VAL A 161 -0.07 1.06 0.94
C VAL A 161 -0.45 1.27 -0.53
N SER A 162 0.19 0.54 -1.43
CA SER A 162 -0.18 0.54 -2.85
C SER A 162 0.24 -0.76 -3.54
N GLY A 163 -0.01 -0.87 -4.85
CA GLY A 163 0.12 -2.13 -5.58
C GLY A 163 1.36 -2.29 -6.42
N LEU A 164 2.28 -1.34 -6.44
CA LEU A 164 3.44 -1.34 -7.33
C LEU A 164 3.07 -1.44 -8.83
N ALA A 165 1.83 -1.12 -9.20
CA ALA A 165 1.45 -1.01 -10.60
C ALA A 165 2.08 0.23 -11.25
N GLU A 166 2.08 0.29 -12.58
CA GLU A 166 2.46 1.50 -13.31
C GLU A 166 1.58 2.68 -12.91
N GLY A 167 2.06 3.89 -13.11
CA GLY A 167 1.30 5.12 -12.91
C GLY A 167 1.19 5.51 -11.43
N ILE A 168 -0.03 5.67 -10.94
CA ILE A 168 -0.32 6.24 -9.61
C ILE A 168 0.34 5.45 -8.48
N ASP A 169 0.26 4.12 -8.50
CA ASP A 169 0.83 3.27 -7.46
C ASP A 169 2.34 3.48 -7.33
N ALA A 170 3.04 3.47 -8.48
CA ALA A 170 4.49 3.69 -8.53
C ALA A 170 4.87 5.09 -8.06
N ALA A 171 4.15 6.13 -8.51
CA ALA A 171 4.41 7.51 -8.14
C ALA A 171 4.24 7.74 -6.62
N ALA A 172 3.20 7.17 -6.02
CA ALA A 172 2.97 7.25 -4.58
C ALA A 172 4.11 6.57 -3.79
N HIS A 173 4.56 5.38 -4.23
CA HIS A 173 5.70 4.71 -3.59
C HIS A 173 7.01 5.47 -3.78
N GLN A 174 7.24 6.06 -4.95
CA GLN A 174 8.43 6.88 -5.21
C GLN A 174 8.47 8.10 -4.29
N GLY A 175 7.38 8.88 -4.22
CA GLY A 175 7.28 10.02 -3.33
C GLY A 175 7.47 9.64 -1.86
N CYS A 176 6.88 8.53 -1.42
CA CYS A 176 7.09 7.99 -0.07
C CYS A 176 8.57 7.67 0.18
N LEU A 177 9.24 6.98 -0.74
CA LEU A 177 10.65 6.60 -0.63
C LEU A 177 11.58 7.81 -0.63
N GLU A 178 11.34 8.80 -1.47
CA GLU A 178 12.12 10.03 -1.58
C GLU A 178 12.06 10.87 -0.30
N ALA A 179 10.89 10.90 0.35
CA ALA A 179 10.71 11.55 1.65
C ALA A 179 11.21 10.70 2.85
N GLY A 180 11.92 9.58 2.61
CA GLY A 180 12.44 8.72 3.66
C GLY A 180 11.39 7.83 4.36
N GLY A 181 10.19 7.75 3.81
CA GLY A 181 9.08 6.98 4.37
C GLY A 181 9.16 5.47 4.15
N VAL A 182 8.13 4.78 4.60
CA VAL A 182 8.05 3.32 4.62
C VAL A 182 6.87 2.83 3.78
N PRO A 183 7.09 2.52 2.50
CA PRO A 183 6.05 2.02 1.60
C PRO A 183 5.68 0.57 1.91
N VAL A 184 4.43 0.21 1.64
CA VAL A 184 3.90 -1.15 1.71
C VAL A 184 3.38 -1.55 0.34
N GLY A 185 4.13 -2.39 -0.35
CA GLY A 185 3.77 -2.91 -1.67
C GLY A 185 2.96 -4.20 -1.55
N VAL A 186 1.68 -4.16 -1.90
CA VAL A 186 0.83 -5.37 -1.97
C VAL A 186 0.86 -5.90 -3.40
N LEU A 187 1.34 -7.12 -3.60
CA LEU A 187 1.60 -7.67 -4.93
C LEU A 187 0.50 -8.62 -5.40
N GLY A 188 0.18 -8.59 -6.69
CA GLY A 188 -0.63 -9.62 -7.37
C GLY A 188 0.20 -10.82 -7.84
N THR A 189 1.53 -10.79 -7.63
CA THR A 189 2.48 -11.82 -8.03
C THR A 189 3.15 -12.41 -6.79
N PRO A 190 3.79 -13.59 -6.89
CA PRO A 190 4.75 -14.02 -5.88
C PRO A 190 5.83 -12.96 -5.64
N LEU A 191 6.42 -12.93 -4.43
CA LEU A 191 7.37 -11.90 -4.02
C LEU A 191 8.63 -11.83 -4.90
N GLU A 192 9.09 -12.97 -5.43
CA GLU A 192 10.25 -13.08 -6.31
C GLU A 192 9.96 -12.63 -7.76
N ARG A 193 8.69 -12.41 -8.12
CA ARG A 193 8.29 -11.98 -9.45
C ARG A 193 8.07 -10.48 -9.51
N VAL A 194 8.88 -9.80 -10.31
CA VAL A 194 8.74 -8.36 -10.57
C VAL A 194 7.71 -8.15 -11.69
N TYR A 195 6.68 -7.35 -11.39
CA TYR A 195 5.69 -6.94 -12.39
C TYR A 195 5.21 -5.50 -12.11
N PRO A 196 5.27 -4.62 -13.13
CA PRO A 196 5.90 -4.81 -14.44
C PRO A 196 7.44 -4.96 -14.32
N ARG A 197 8.09 -5.54 -15.34
CA ARG A 197 9.53 -5.87 -15.27
C ARG A 197 10.44 -4.68 -15.00
N HIS A 198 10.08 -3.52 -15.53
CA HIS A 198 10.86 -2.28 -15.35
C HIS A 198 10.77 -1.71 -13.91
N HIS A 199 9.84 -2.18 -13.07
CA HIS A 199 9.76 -1.81 -11.65
C HIS A 199 10.73 -2.59 -10.75
N ARG A 200 11.72 -3.29 -11.32
CA ARG A 200 12.69 -4.07 -10.52
C ARG A 200 13.36 -3.23 -9.42
N VAL A 201 13.83 -2.04 -9.76
CA VAL A 201 14.50 -1.14 -8.80
C VAL A 201 13.51 -0.64 -7.75
N LEU A 202 12.30 -0.25 -8.16
CA LEU A 202 11.27 0.21 -7.25
C LEU A 202 10.82 -0.90 -6.29
N GLN A 203 10.54 -2.11 -6.79
CA GLN A 203 10.17 -3.24 -5.95
C GLN A 203 11.28 -3.60 -4.95
N ALA A 204 12.55 -3.60 -5.38
CA ALA A 204 13.68 -3.83 -4.49
C ALA A 204 13.79 -2.75 -3.40
N SER A 205 13.59 -1.48 -3.75
CA SER A 205 13.60 -0.35 -2.80
C SER A 205 12.48 -0.45 -1.78
N VAL A 206 11.26 -0.81 -2.22
CA VAL A 206 10.12 -1.07 -1.31
C VAL A 206 10.42 -2.25 -0.40
N GLY A 207 10.98 -3.34 -0.93
CA GLY A 207 11.35 -4.53 -0.16
C GLY A 207 12.46 -4.30 0.87
N SER A 208 13.37 -3.38 0.63
CA SER A 208 14.47 -3.07 1.55
C SER A 208 14.10 -2.03 2.61
N ARG A 209 13.39 -0.96 2.23
CA ARG A 209 13.05 0.15 3.13
C ARG A 209 11.65 0.07 3.74
N GLY A 210 10.77 -0.72 3.14
CA GLY A 210 9.39 -0.92 3.54
C GLY A 210 9.00 -2.39 3.69
N LEU A 211 7.83 -2.76 3.17
CA LEU A 211 7.29 -4.11 3.24
C LEU A 211 6.66 -4.50 1.90
N LEU A 212 6.99 -5.69 1.40
CA LEU A 212 6.27 -6.35 0.32
C LEU A 212 5.35 -7.42 0.90
N VAL A 213 4.12 -7.51 0.41
CA VAL A 213 3.10 -8.47 0.85
C VAL A 213 2.47 -9.13 -0.36
N SER A 214 2.27 -10.45 -0.32
CA SER A 214 1.56 -11.20 -1.35
C SER A 214 0.78 -12.38 -0.76
N GLU A 215 -0.39 -12.68 -1.31
CA GLU A 215 -1.10 -13.93 -1.04
C GLU A 215 -0.65 -15.08 -1.96
N GLN A 216 0.19 -14.77 -2.98
CA GLN A 216 0.67 -15.77 -3.92
C GLN A 216 1.89 -16.49 -3.37
N PRO A 217 1.88 -17.82 -3.31
CA PRO A 217 3.04 -18.58 -2.86
C PRO A 217 4.19 -18.49 -3.87
N GLN A 218 5.40 -18.74 -3.41
CA GLN A 218 6.57 -18.82 -4.27
C GLN A 218 6.36 -19.81 -5.42
N GLY A 219 6.78 -19.44 -6.62
CA GLY A 219 6.65 -20.25 -7.82
C GLY A 219 5.27 -20.26 -8.46
N ALA A 220 4.26 -19.61 -7.88
CA ALA A 220 2.93 -19.54 -8.48
C ALA A 220 2.94 -18.80 -9.83
N ALA A 221 2.11 -19.26 -10.76
CA ALA A 221 1.92 -18.61 -12.05
C ALA A 221 1.25 -17.24 -11.89
N VAL A 222 1.71 -16.26 -12.66
CA VAL A 222 1.11 -14.91 -12.68
C VAL A 222 -0.16 -14.95 -13.53
N GLN A 223 -1.28 -14.53 -12.95
CA GLN A 223 -2.58 -14.48 -13.60
C GLN A 223 -3.22 -13.09 -13.47
N ALA A 224 -3.92 -12.64 -14.48
CA ALA A 224 -4.59 -11.33 -14.47
C ALA A 224 -5.57 -11.17 -13.28
N ALA A 225 -6.31 -12.23 -12.94
CA ALA A 225 -7.25 -12.23 -11.82
C ALA A 225 -6.57 -11.95 -10.45
N HIS A 226 -5.29 -12.28 -10.29
CA HIS A 226 -4.57 -12.04 -9.04
C HIS A 226 -4.40 -10.55 -8.75
N PHE A 227 -4.25 -9.70 -9.78
CA PHE A 227 -4.13 -8.26 -9.61
C PHE A 227 -5.43 -7.62 -9.11
N ALA A 228 -6.57 -8.02 -9.67
CA ALA A 228 -7.86 -7.55 -9.20
C ALA A 228 -8.16 -8.04 -7.77
N ARG A 229 -7.87 -9.32 -7.49
CA ARG A 229 -8.09 -9.92 -6.18
C ARG A 229 -7.21 -9.32 -5.07
N ARG A 230 -5.98 -8.89 -5.42
CA ARG A 230 -5.06 -8.23 -4.51
C ARG A 230 -5.58 -6.90 -3.94
N ASN A 231 -6.37 -6.15 -4.72
CA ASN A 231 -6.84 -4.81 -4.33
C ASN A 231 -7.60 -4.82 -3.00
N ARG A 232 -8.33 -5.91 -2.68
CA ARG A 232 -9.00 -6.08 -1.39
C ARG A 232 -8.03 -6.05 -0.20
N LEU A 233 -6.79 -6.50 -0.39
CA LEU A 233 -5.77 -6.49 0.65
C LEU A 233 -5.24 -5.08 0.90
N GLN A 234 -5.12 -4.24 -0.14
CA GLN A 234 -4.72 -2.85 0.02
C GLN A 234 -5.73 -2.08 0.88
N VAL A 235 -7.03 -2.24 0.58
CA VAL A 235 -8.12 -1.63 1.35
C VAL A 235 -8.15 -2.17 2.78
N ALA A 236 -8.01 -3.48 2.96
CA ALA A 236 -8.06 -4.12 4.27
C ALA A 236 -6.91 -3.74 5.21
N LEU A 237 -5.77 -3.31 4.68
CA LEU A 237 -4.59 -2.87 5.46
C LEU A 237 -4.61 -1.38 5.82
N ALA A 238 -5.56 -0.61 5.28
CA ALA A 238 -5.58 0.85 5.39
C ALA A 238 -6.76 1.36 6.24
N CYS A 239 -6.59 2.55 6.84
CA CYS A 239 -7.66 3.29 7.51
C CYS A 239 -8.36 4.29 6.59
N ALA A 240 -7.77 4.62 5.45
CA ALA A 240 -8.34 5.49 4.43
C ALA A 240 -7.86 5.07 3.04
N LEU A 241 -8.67 5.31 2.03
CA LEU A 241 -8.34 5.09 0.62
C LEU A 241 -8.33 6.44 -0.12
N VAL A 242 -7.27 6.68 -0.90
CA VAL A 242 -7.18 7.82 -1.82
C VAL A 242 -7.14 7.31 -3.25
N VAL A 243 -8.08 7.75 -4.07
CA VAL A 243 -8.10 7.54 -5.52
C VAL A 243 -7.62 8.82 -6.20
N VAL A 244 -6.40 8.79 -6.77
CA VAL A 244 -5.81 10.00 -7.35
C VAL A 244 -6.37 10.30 -8.74
N GLU A 245 -6.35 9.33 -9.63
CA GLU A 245 -6.90 9.46 -10.98
C GLU A 245 -7.33 8.08 -11.47
N CYS A 246 -8.55 7.95 -11.99
CA CYS A 246 -8.97 6.70 -12.63
C CYS A 246 -10.07 6.93 -13.68
N PRO A 247 -10.03 6.19 -14.81
CA PRO A 247 -11.13 6.16 -15.77
C PRO A 247 -12.33 5.37 -15.23
N GLU A 248 -13.46 5.43 -15.93
CA GLU A 248 -14.70 4.72 -15.54
C GLU A 248 -14.56 3.19 -15.47
N ALA A 249 -13.74 2.61 -16.32
CA ALA A 249 -13.45 1.17 -16.31
C ALA A 249 -12.11 0.88 -15.61
N SER A 250 -12.03 1.15 -14.31
CA SER A 250 -10.79 1.02 -13.53
C SER A 250 -10.92 0.07 -12.35
N GLY A 251 -9.88 -0.73 -12.11
CA GLY A 251 -9.76 -1.52 -10.87
C GLY A 251 -9.73 -0.67 -9.60
N ALA A 252 -9.38 0.62 -9.70
CA ALA A 252 -9.43 1.56 -8.58
C ALA A 252 -10.87 1.82 -8.09
N LEU A 253 -11.86 1.80 -8.99
CA LEU A 253 -13.28 1.91 -8.61
C LEU A 253 -13.74 0.70 -7.77
N HIS A 254 -13.24 -0.50 -8.10
CA HIS A 254 -13.50 -1.67 -7.28
C HIS A 254 -12.91 -1.52 -5.87
N SER A 255 -11.72 -0.94 -5.75
CA SER A 255 -11.13 -0.62 -4.44
C SER A 255 -11.97 0.42 -3.68
N ALA A 256 -12.51 1.43 -4.38
CA ALA A 256 -13.41 2.43 -3.78
C ALA A 256 -14.72 1.79 -3.26
N ASP A 257 -15.34 0.91 -4.03
CA ASP A 257 -16.55 0.19 -3.60
C ASP A 257 -16.27 -0.71 -2.39
N LEU A 258 -15.09 -1.35 -2.33
CA LEU A 258 -14.67 -2.13 -1.17
C LEU A 258 -14.43 -1.24 0.06
N ALA A 259 -13.84 -0.06 -0.11
CA ALA A 259 -13.64 0.90 0.97
C ALA A 259 -14.99 1.35 1.57
N TRP A 260 -15.95 1.72 0.74
CA TRP A 260 -17.30 2.07 1.21
C TRP A 260 -18.00 0.92 1.93
N LYS A 261 -17.94 -0.31 1.39
CA LYS A 261 -18.49 -1.50 2.06
C LYS A 261 -17.89 -1.75 3.44
N GLN A 262 -16.64 -1.34 3.64
CA GLN A 262 -15.93 -1.46 4.92
C GLN A 262 -16.03 -0.19 5.80
N GLY A 263 -16.81 0.81 5.39
CA GLY A 263 -16.95 2.07 6.13
C GLY A 263 -15.68 2.91 6.20
N LEU A 264 -14.75 2.75 5.24
CA LEU A 264 -13.51 3.52 5.22
C LEU A 264 -13.71 4.90 4.59
N PRO A 265 -13.10 5.96 5.14
CA PRO A 265 -12.97 7.24 4.47
C PRO A 265 -12.38 7.08 3.08
N LEU A 266 -13.10 7.61 2.08
CA LEU A 266 -12.69 7.60 0.69
C LEU A 266 -12.46 9.03 0.22
N TRP A 267 -11.26 9.26 -0.30
CA TRP A 267 -10.84 10.52 -0.89
C TRP A 267 -10.62 10.36 -2.38
N ALA A 268 -10.95 11.38 -3.16
CA ALA A 268 -10.68 11.41 -4.59
C ALA A 268 -10.10 12.76 -5.00
N VAL A 269 -9.08 12.75 -5.84
CA VAL A 269 -8.47 13.97 -6.36
C VAL A 269 -9.34 14.47 -7.54
N PRO A 270 -9.83 15.71 -7.49
CA PRO A 270 -10.56 16.31 -8.59
C PRO A 270 -9.67 16.52 -9.84
N ALA A 271 -10.28 16.43 -11.01
CA ALA A 271 -9.63 16.72 -12.28
C ALA A 271 -10.63 17.33 -13.26
N ASP A 272 -10.14 17.77 -14.43
CA ASP A 272 -10.99 18.35 -15.49
C ASP A 272 -12.15 17.40 -15.83
N ALA A 273 -13.36 17.94 -15.91
CA ALA A 273 -14.59 17.17 -16.14
C ALA A 273 -14.57 16.34 -17.43
N ALA A 274 -13.93 16.85 -18.49
CA ALA A 274 -13.82 16.18 -19.78
C ALA A 274 -12.65 15.19 -19.89
N ARG A 275 -11.80 15.08 -18.86
CA ARG A 275 -10.62 14.21 -18.88
C ARG A 275 -11.02 12.74 -18.71
N SER A 276 -10.93 11.97 -19.79
CA SER A 276 -11.34 10.55 -19.80
C SER A 276 -10.61 9.68 -18.78
N SER A 277 -9.32 9.97 -18.51
CA SER A 277 -8.52 9.24 -17.49
C SER A 277 -8.95 9.54 -16.06
N ALA A 278 -9.76 10.55 -15.78
CA ALA A 278 -10.22 10.97 -14.47
C ALA A 278 -11.75 10.91 -14.28
N LEU A 279 -12.50 10.47 -15.29
CA LEU A 279 -13.97 10.40 -15.19
C LEU A 279 -14.42 9.52 -14.02
N GLY A 280 -13.73 8.42 -13.75
CA GLY A 280 -14.04 7.55 -12.63
C GLY A 280 -13.78 8.22 -11.28
N SER A 281 -12.62 8.90 -11.09
CA SER A 281 -12.33 9.64 -9.86
C SER A 281 -13.31 10.81 -9.65
N ASN A 282 -13.67 11.57 -10.70
CA ASN A 282 -14.68 12.61 -10.60
C ASN A 282 -16.08 12.06 -10.23
N ARG A 283 -16.45 10.87 -10.74
CA ARG A 283 -17.70 10.19 -10.34
C ARG A 283 -17.70 9.74 -8.88
N LEU A 284 -16.54 9.40 -8.31
CA LEU A 284 -16.45 9.10 -6.88
C LEU A 284 -16.80 10.33 -6.04
N LEU A 285 -16.38 11.54 -6.45
CA LEU A 285 -16.74 12.80 -5.79
C LEU A 285 -18.26 13.00 -5.79
N VAL A 286 -18.92 12.80 -6.93
CA VAL A 286 -20.39 12.90 -7.04
C VAL A 286 -21.08 11.86 -6.14
N ARG A 287 -20.48 10.70 -5.91
CA ARG A 287 -20.99 9.63 -5.04
C ARG A 287 -20.69 9.84 -3.55
N GLY A 288 -20.02 10.94 -3.17
CA GLY A 288 -19.75 11.30 -1.78
C GLY A 288 -18.33 10.99 -1.30
N ALA A 289 -17.36 10.72 -2.20
CA ALA A 289 -15.96 10.73 -1.82
C ALA A 289 -15.52 12.15 -1.45
N THR A 290 -14.69 12.29 -0.42
CA THR A 290 -14.16 13.60 -0.01
C THR A 290 -13.17 14.11 -1.07
N PRO A 291 -13.31 15.33 -1.58
CA PRO A 291 -12.34 15.90 -2.49
C PRO A 291 -11.00 16.12 -1.78
N LEU A 292 -9.90 15.74 -2.44
CA LEU A 292 -8.53 15.97 -1.96
C LEU A 292 -7.85 16.99 -2.87
N LEU A 293 -7.78 18.23 -2.43
CA LEU A 293 -7.12 19.33 -3.16
C LEU A 293 -5.64 19.43 -2.78
N ASP A 294 -5.34 19.25 -1.49
CA ASP A 294 -3.98 19.24 -0.97
C ASP A 294 -3.77 18.05 -0.01
N PRO A 295 -2.64 17.32 -0.11
CA PRO A 295 -2.30 16.26 0.84
C PRO A 295 -2.35 16.67 2.31
N ALA A 296 -2.13 17.96 2.63
CA ALA A 296 -2.20 18.48 3.98
C ALA A 296 -3.60 18.33 4.61
N GLU A 297 -4.68 18.40 3.82
CA GLU A 297 -6.05 18.21 4.29
C GLU A 297 -6.26 16.79 4.84
N LEU A 298 -5.78 15.78 4.11
CA LEU A 298 -5.82 14.39 4.57
C LEU A 298 -4.99 14.20 5.84
N ILE A 299 -3.78 14.76 5.87
CA ILE A 299 -2.90 14.65 7.04
C ILE A 299 -3.54 15.33 8.25
N HIS A 300 -4.16 16.50 8.07
CA HIS A 300 -4.86 17.19 9.16
C HIS A 300 -5.99 16.32 9.75
N GLN A 301 -6.75 15.65 8.91
CA GLN A 301 -7.83 14.77 9.35
C GLN A 301 -7.33 13.48 10.03
N LEU A 302 -6.25 12.89 9.52
CA LEU A 302 -5.68 11.66 10.06
C LEU A 302 -4.84 11.87 11.33
N GLY A 303 -4.30 13.09 11.50
CA GLY A 303 -3.31 13.39 12.54
C GLY A 303 -1.95 12.71 12.31
N PRO A 304 -1.09 12.67 13.32
CA PRO A 304 0.25 12.07 13.21
C PRO A 304 0.16 10.57 13.00
N GLY A 305 1.00 10.08 12.09
CA GLY A 305 1.07 8.66 11.73
C GLY A 305 1.69 7.78 12.83
N PRO A 306 1.53 6.47 12.69
CA PRO A 306 2.01 5.51 13.70
C PRO A 306 3.54 5.39 13.77
N LEU A 307 4.26 5.94 12.78
CA LEU A 307 5.72 5.84 12.68
C LEU A 307 6.44 7.10 13.16
N VAL A 308 5.70 8.14 13.55
CA VAL A 308 6.30 9.27 14.26
C VAL A 308 6.78 8.76 15.61
N ALA A 309 8.08 8.96 15.92
CA ALA A 309 8.62 8.58 17.22
C ALA A 309 7.83 9.27 18.33
N ARG A 310 7.32 8.51 19.32
CA ARG A 310 6.70 9.06 20.51
C ARG A 310 7.73 9.93 21.23
N GLY A 311 7.56 11.24 21.18
CA GLY A 311 8.51 12.22 21.73
C GLY A 311 9.04 13.23 20.71
N GLN A 312 8.84 12.95 19.40
CA GLN A 312 8.92 13.96 18.36
C GLN A 312 7.49 14.34 17.95
N GLY A 313 6.77 15.03 18.83
CA GLY A 313 5.82 16.02 18.37
C GLY A 313 6.55 16.92 17.36
N PRO A 314 5.86 17.71 16.49
CA PRO A 314 6.56 18.66 15.65
C PRO A 314 7.50 19.42 16.59
N GLY A 315 8.77 19.01 16.55
CA GLY A 315 9.80 19.67 17.34
C GLY A 315 9.69 21.15 17.00
N PRO A 316 9.95 22.06 17.92
CA PRO A 316 9.91 23.47 17.61
C PRO A 316 10.65 23.59 16.29
N LEU A 317 9.97 24.14 15.27
CA LEU A 317 10.47 24.34 13.92
C LEU A 317 11.96 24.63 14.04
N ARG A 318 12.79 23.71 13.55
CA ARG A 318 14.24 23.90 13.60
C ARG A 318 14.49 25.30 13.09
N PRO A 319 15.11 26.19 13.86
CA PRO A 319 15.27 27.56 13.40
C PRO A 319 15.87 27.50 12.00
N PRO A 320 15.28 28.18 11.01
CA PRO A 320 15.68 28.06 9.63
C PRO A 320 17.18 28.22 9.54
N GLY A 321 17.85 27.29 8.87
CA GLY A 321 19.28 27.33 8.60
C GLY A 321 19.64 28.64 7.89
N PRO A 322 20.91 29.03 7.79
CA PRO A 322 21.28 30.26 7.10
C PRO A 322 20.69 30.35 5.67
N ALA A 323 20.66 29.24 4.92
CA ALA A 323 20.05 29.16 3.61
C ALA A 323 18.54 29.39 3.64
N ASP A 324 17.81 28.78 4.58
CA ASP A 324 16.35 28.98 4.73
C ASP A 324 15.98 30.41 5.13
N ARG A 325 16.84 31.08 5.92
CA ARG A 325 16.65 32.49 6.28
C ARG A 325 16.82 33.44 5.09
N HIS A 326 17.75 33.13 4.18
CA HIS A 326 17.94 33.91 2.96
C HIS A 326 16.77 33.75 2.00
N GLN A 327 16.29 32.54 1.78
CA GLN A 327 15.12 32.24 0.98
C GLN A 327 13.84 32.86 1.56
N GLY A 328 13.66 32.78 2.88
CA GLY A 328 12.52 33.41 3.56
C GLY A 328 12.53 34.95 3.48
N ARG A 329 13.71 35.59 3.50
CA ARG A 329 13.86 37.04 3.26
C ARG A 329 13.55 37.41 1.83
N LEU A 330 14.01 36.63 0.86
CA LEU A 330 13.74 36.83 -0.55
C LEU A 330 12.26 36.67 -0.87
N LEU A 331 11.60 35.64 -0.34
CA LEU A 331 10.16 35.41 -0.52
C LEU A 331 9.33 36.59 0.06
N LYS A 332 9.70 37.12 1.22
CA LYS A 332 9.08 38.32 1.80
C LYS A 332 9.31 39.55 0.95
N ALA A 333 10.50 39.71 0.38
CA ALA A 333 10.82 40.85 -0.47
C ALA A 333 10.09 40.83 -1.81
N VAL A 334 9.78 39.63 -2.36
CA VAL A 334 8.94 39.47 -3.56
C VAL A 334 7.54 40.05 -3.32
N GLY A 335 6.99 39.91 -2.08
CA GLY A 335 5.71 40.50 -1.68
C GLY A 335 4.59 40.23 -2.68
N GLU A 336 3.86 41.26 -3.10
CA GLU A 336 2.79 41.15 -4.13
C GLU A 336 3.33 41.18 -5.58
N GLY A 337 4.64 41.27 -5.75
CA GLY A 337 5.35 41.22 -7.04
C GLY A 337 6.45 42.27 -7.12
N ALA A 338 7.69 41.83 -7.33
CA ALA A 338 8.86 42.73 -7.42
C ALA A 338 9.74 42.39 -8.63
N SER A 339 10.39 43.43 -9.21
CA SER A 339 11.40 43.24 -10.25
C SER A 339 12.76 42.82 -9.64
N LEU A 340 13.61 42.20 -10.45
CA LEU A 340 14.96 41.81 -10.05
C LEU A 340 15.77 43.01 -9.53
N GLU A 341 15.62 44.18 -10.14
CA GLU A 341 16.27 45.43 -9.72
C GLU A 341 15.78 45.89 -8.36
N GLN A 342 14.46 45.87 -8.13
CA GLN A 342 13.88 46.18 -6.82
C GLN A 342 14.37 45.23 -5.72
N LEU A 343 14.41 43.95 -6.02
CA LEU A 343 14.91 42.93 -5.07
C LEU A 343 16.40 43.11 -4.78
N SER A 344 17.20 43.47 -5.80
CA SER A 344 18.62 43.77 -5.64
C SER A 344 18.86 44.96 -4.71
N LEU A 345 18.06 45.99 -4.86
CA LEU A 345 18.14 47.20 -4.01
C LEU A 345 17.66 46.91 -2.58
N MET A 346 16.54 46.20 -2.43
CA MET A 346 15.93 45.92 -1.11
C MET A 346 16.76 44.95 -0.26
N LEU A 347 17.47 44.03 -0.90
CA LEU A 347 18.22 42.97 -0.22
C LEU A 347 19.75 43.23 -0.18
N GLU A 348 20.18 44.30 -0.84
CA GLU A 348 21.61 44.68 -0.98
C GLU A 348 22.44 43.51 -1.55
N ARG A 349 21.89 42.77 -2.53
CA ARG A 349 22.53 41.59 -3.12
C ARG A 349 22.64 41.72 -4.63
N PRO A 350 23.73 41.18 -5.21
CA PRO A 350 23.94 41.22 -6.67
C PRO A 350 22.81 40.46 -7.42
N ALA A 351 22.34 41.03 -8.53
CA ALA A 351 21.27 40.44 -9.36
C ALA A 351 21.55 39.00 -9.82
N PRO A 352 22.80 38.55 -10.16
CA PRO A 352 23.07 37.17 -10.52
C PRO A 352 22.81 36.16 -9.40
N GLU A 353 23.12 36.52 -8.15
CA GLU A 353 22.84 35.64 -6.99
C GLU A 353 21.34 35.53 -6.71
N LEU A 354 20.64 36.66 -6.78
CA LEU A 354 19.19 36.70 -6.59
C LEU A 354 18.46 35.94 -7.70
N THR A 355 18.94 35.99 -8.94
CA THR A 355 18.35 35.21 -10.05
C THR A 355 18.43 33.73 -9.77
N LYS A 356 19.56 33.23 -9.25
CA LYS A 356 19.71 31.82 -8.88
C LYS A 356 18.72 31.43 -7.79
N ASP A 357 18.65 32.21 -6.72
CA ASP A 357 17.76 31.94 -5.58
C ASP A 357 16.27 32.04 -5.99
N LEU A 358 15.92 32.97 -6.91
CA LEU A 358 14.56 33.10 -7.46
C LEU A 358 14.20 31.93 -8.36
N LEU A 359 15.13 31.38 -9.16
CA LEU A 359 14.92 30.17 -9.95
C LEU A 359 14.71 28.96 -9.04
N ASP A 360 15.47 28.83 -7.96
CA ASP A 360 15.27 27.75 -6.98
C ASP A 360 13.89 27.84 -6.32
N LEU A 361 13.43 29.06 -5.99
CA LEU A 361 12.07 29.29 -5.46
C LEU A 361 10.97 29.02 -6.50
N GLU A 362 11.21 29.32 -7.78
CA GLU A 362 10.29 29.02 -8.87
C GLU A 362 10.19 27.51 -9.12
N LEU A 363 11.30 26.80 -9.12
CA LEU A 363 11.34 25.32 -9.18
C LEU A 363 10.66 24.66 -7.98
N ALA A 364 10.69 25.32 -6.80
CA ALA A 364 9.95 24.91 -5.62
C ALA A 364 8.45 25.27 -5.66
N GLY A 365 7.99 26.02 -6.69
CA GLY A 365 6.60 26.45 -6.86
C GLY A 365 6.15 27.52 -5.86
N LEU A 366 7.10 28.27 -5.29
CA LEU A 366 6.81 29.34 -4.32
C LEU A 366 6.68 30.73 -4.94
N VAL A 367 7.29 30.93 -6.10
CA VAL A 367 7.19 32.14 -6.92
C VAL A 367 7.05 31.76 -8.39
N ARG A 368 6.55 32.68 -9.19
CA ARG A 368 6.49 32.56 -10.67
C ARG A 368 7.10 33.79 -11.30
N SER A 369 7.80 33.62 -12.44
CA SER A 369 8.32 34.70 -13.24
C SER A 369 7.22 35.29 -14.15
N GLU A 370 7.25 36.60 -14.32
CA GLU A 370 6.40 37.35 -15.24
C GLU A 370 7.26 38.16 -16.25
N PRO A 371 6.69 38.57 -17.40
CA PRO A 371 7.42 39.39 -18.34
C PRO A 371 8.02 40.65 -17.69
N GLY A 372 9.25 41.00 -18.07
CA GLY A 372 10.00 42.12 -17.48
C GLY A 372 10.80 41.78 -16.24
N LEU A 373 11.22 40.54 -16.09
CA LEU A 373 12.04 40.09 -14.93
C LEU A 373 11.38 40.42 -13.58
N ARG A 374 10.08 40.22 -13.51
CA ARG A 374 9.29 40.34 -12.26
C ARG A 374 8.95 38.97 -11.73
N TRP A 375 8.89 38.84 -10.43
CA TRP A 375 8.46 37.60 -9.72
C TRP A 375 7.27 37.92 -8.82
N ARG A 376 6.32 36.97 -8.77
CA ARG A 376 5.20 37.00 -7.83
C ARG A 376 5.13 35.67 -7.04
N PRO A 377 4.56 35.70 -5.84
CA PRO A 377 4.19 34.47 -5.14
C PRO A 377 3.20 33.65 -5.98
N CYS A 378 3.29 32.33 -5.90
CA CYS A 378 2.35 31.39 -6.52
C CYS A 378 1.07 31.26 -5.71
#